data_e18459e9ef56a68f2be02f40b460cab8
#
_entry.id   e18459e9ef56a68f2be02f40b460cab8
#
_cell.length_a   1.000
_cell.length_b   1.000
_cell.length_c   1.000
_cell.angle_alpha   90.00
_cell.angle_beta   90.00
_cell.angle_gamma   90.00
#
_symmetry.space_group_name_H-M   'P 1'
#
loop_
_entity.id
_entity.type
_entity.pdbx_description
1 polymer ?
#
loop_
_entity_poly.entity_id
_entity_poly.type
_entity_poly.pdbx_seq_one_letter_code
_entity_poly.pdbx_strand_id
1 'polypeptide(L)'
;MKLIRISLIFLSLINLSNADSIYKNNFESYELNKFPDDMMEIDGLFKVNKNDQGKKHLEMASEPLTENAVIFGPSIKNSATLEVKVRGFRKRRSFPRFGIGLHGISGFRLRVVPSKNKVELVKNEEPVKSVPFKWNPEKWSILRLQIEFSNDKSLIKGWVWDDGSTPPVEPVITFS
;
A
#
# COMPACT_ATOMS: atom_id res chain seq x y z
N MET A 1 3.40 -56.40 42.65
CA MET A 1 4.06 -55.24 42.00
C MET A 1 3.07 -54.58 41.03
N LYS A 2 2.46 -53.47 41.44
CA LYS A 2 1.50 -52.73 40.58
C LYS A 2 2.26 -51.63 39.85
N LEU A 3 2.28 -51.68 38.52
CA LEU A 3 2.83 -50.63 37.64
C LEU A 3 1.82 -49.48 37.57
N ILE A 4 2.25 -48.30 38.05
CA ILE A 4 1.52 -47.06 37.89
C ILE A 4 1.91 -46.46 36.51
N ARG A 5 0.95 -46.38 35.59
CA ARG A 5 1.13 -45.64 34.31
C ARG A 5 0.77 -44.18 34.55
N ILE A 6 1.78 -43.31 34.47
CA ILE A 6 1.58 -41.86 34.48
C ILE A 6 1.32 -41.47 33.01
N SER A 7 0.11 -41.00 32.74
CA SER A 7 -0.26 -40.42 31.44
C SER A 7 0.06 -38.93 31.47
N LEU A 8 1.09 -38.53 30.71
CA LEU A 8 1.41 -37.12 30.52
C LEU A 8 0.43 -36.52 29.50
N ILE A 9 -0.50 -35.68 29.98
CA ILE A 9 -1.37 -34.88 29.08
C ILE A 9 -0.56 -33.71 28.60
N PHE A 10 -0.16 -33.73 27.33
CA PHE A 10 0.42 -32.57 26.64
C PHE A 10 -0.70 -31.56 26.34
N LEU A 11 -0.78 -30.51 27.15
CA LEU A 11 -1.65 -29.35 26.90
C LEU A 11 -1.00 -28.49 25.81
N SER A 12 -1.38 -28.71 24.55
CA SER A 12 -0.96 -27.83 23.45
C SER A 12 -1.64 -26.47 23.63
N LEU A 13 -0.85 -25.46 24.00
CA LEU A 13 -1.25 -24.05 23.91
C LEU A 13 -1.51 -23.71 22.43
N ILE A 14 -2.77 -23.71 22.06
CA ILE A 14 -3.20 -23.15 20.78
C ILE A 14 -3.04 -21.62 20.91
N ASN A 15 -1.98 -21.07 20.35
CA ASN A 15 -1.90 -19.66 20.09
C ASN A 15 -3.02 -19.29 19.13
N LEU A 16 -4.09 -18.70 19.62
CA LEU A 16 -5.04 -17.98 18.79
C LEU A 16 -4.29 -16.76 18.20
N SER A 17 -3.70 -16.97 17.04
CA SER A 17 -3.30 -15.82 16.21
C SER A 17 -4.57 -15.05 15.90
N ASN A 18 -4.61 -13.77 16.30
CA ASN A 18 -5.62 -12.85 15.83
C ASN A 18 -5.65 -12.95 14.31
N ALA A 19 -6.81 -13.33 13.76
CA ALA A 19 -6.99 -13.37 12.32
C ALA A 19 -6.77 -11.94 11.80
N ASP A 20 -5.70 -11.73 11.05
CA ASP A 20 -5.44 -10.46 10.41
C ASP A 20 -6.61 -10.14 9.48
N SER A 21 -7.21 -8.98 9.66
CA SER A 21 -8.29 -8.53 8.79
C SER A 21 -7.71 -8.23 7.41
N ILE A 22 -8.07 -9.04 6.41
CA ILE A 22 -7.62 -8.86 5.04
C ILE A 22 -8.67 -8.09 4.25
N TYR A 23 -8.39 -6.83 3.94
CA TYR A 23 -9.14 -6.05 2.98
C TYR A 23 -8.60 -6.29 1.58
N LYS A 24 -9.47 -6.62 0.61
CA LYS A 24 -9.12 -6.78 -0.80
C LYS A 24 -10.14 -6.07 -1.67
N ASN A 25 -9.68 -5.32 -2.64
CA ASN A 25 -10.51 -4.63 -3.61
C ASN A 25 -9.89 -4.73 -5.00
N ASN A 26 -10.65 -5.20 -5.97
CA ASN A 26 -10.25 -5.30 -7.38
C ASN A 26 -11.10 -4.41 -8.28
N PHE A 27 -11.97 -3.60 -7.71
CA PHE A 27 -12.90 -2.68 -8.37
C PHE A 27 -14.00 -3.33 -9.24
N GLU A 28 -14.04 -4.65 -9.39
CA GLU A 28 -14.97 -5.31 -10.31
C GLU A 28 -16.45 -5.16 -9.90
N SER A 29 -16.75 -4.96 -8.62
CA SER A 29 -18.10 -4.77 -8.09
C SER A 29 -18.66 -3.37 -8.29
N TYR A 30 -17.84 -2.36 -8.57
CA TYR A 30 -18.28 -0.97 -8.66
C TYR A 30 -18.84 -0.63 -10.03
N GLU A 31 -19.66 0.42 -10.08
CA GLU A 31 -20.20 0.97 -11.32
C GLU A 31 -19.14 1.78 -12.08
N LEU A 32 -19.19 1.67 -13.41
CA LEU A 32 -18.31 2.46 -14.28
C LEU A 32 -18.69 3.95 -14.23
N ASN A 33 -17.68 4.79 -14.37
CA ASN A 33 -17.76 6.25 -14.38
C ASN A 33 -18.30 6.85 -13.07
N LYS A 34 -18.37 6.07 -11.99
CA LYS A 34 -18.72 6.54 -10.65
C LYS A 34 -17.53 6.40 -9.70
N PHE A 35 -17.51 7.22 -8.67
CA PHE A 35 -16.64 7.03 -7.51
C PHE A 35 -17.25 6.01 -6.55
N PRO A 36 -16.47 5.09 -5.95
CA PRO A 36 -17.01 4.09 -5.00
C PRO A 36 -17.56 4.72 -3.72
N ASP A 37 -18.77 4.32 -3.32
CA ASP A 37 -19.46 4.88 -2.14
C ASP A 37 -18.79 4.50 -0.80
N ASP A 38 -18.00 3.42 -0.78
CA ASP A 38 -17.26 2.94 0.40
C ASP A 38 -15.84 3.54 0.51
N MET A 39 -15.51 4.52 -0.32
CA MET A 39 -14.25 5.26 -0.31
C MET A 39 -14.51 6.74 -0.04
N MET A 40 -13.49 7.45 0.41
CA MET A 40 -13.57 8.89 0.66
C MET A 40 -12.59 9.63 -0.25
N GLU A 41 -13.11 10.46 -1.14
CA GLU A 41 -12.33 11.41 -1.92
C GLU A 41 -11.93 12.59 -1.02
N ILE A 42 -10.64 12.82 -0.88
CA ILE A 42 -10.12 13.97 -0.12
C ILE A 42 -9.92 15.14 -1.07
N ASP A 43 -9.34 14.90 -2.22
CA ASP A 43 -9.12 15.89 -3.27
C ASP A 43 -8.95 15.17 -4.61
N GLY A 44 -9.38 15.82 -5.70
CA GLY A 44 -9.28 15.30 -7.06
C GLY A 44 -10.60 14.75 -7.60
N LEU A 45 -10.54 14.26 -8.82
CA LEU A 45 -11.67 13.60 -9.49
C LEU A 45 -11.28 12.16 -9.81
N PHE A 46 -11.91 11.24 -9.10
CA PHE A 46 -11.71 9.81 -9.29
C PHE A 46 -12.97 9.15 -9.83
N LYS A 47 -12.79 8.13 -10.65
CA LYS A 47 -13.88 7.29 -11.14
C LYS A 47 -13.41 5.90 -11.46
N VAL A 48 -14.29 4.93 -11.40
CA VAL A 48 -14.01 3.58 -11.89
C VAL A 48 -14.03 3.55 -13.40
N ASN A 49 -12.95 3.04 -13.99
CA ASN A 49 -12.82 2.86 -15.44
C ASN A 49 -12.37 1.43 -15.77
N LYS A 50 -12.29 1.09 -17.04
CA LYS A 50 -11.77 -0.19 -17.55
C LYS A 50 -10.50 0.04 -18.36
N ASN A 51 -9.55 -0.87 -18.23
CA ASN A 51 -8.41 -0.96 -19.14
C ASN A 51 -8.79 -1.72 -20.43
N ASP A 52 -7.86 -1.81 -21.37
CA ASP A 52 -8.06 -2.49 -22.68
C ASP A 52 -8.41 -3.99 -22.55
N GLN A 53 -8.11 -4.60 -21.40
CA GLN A 53 -8.45 -5.98 -21.08
C GLN A 53 -9.81 -6.12 -20.36
N GLY A 54 -10.54 -5.02 -20.20
CA GLY A 54 -11.83 -4.97 -19.51
C GLY A 54 -11.75 -5.01 -17.97
N LYS A 55 -10.55 -4.99 -17.38
CA LYS A 55 -10.36 -4.97 -15.94
C LYS A 55 -10.63 -3.58 -15.37
N LYS A 56 -11.45 -3.51 -14.34
CA LYS A 56 -11.78 -2.27 -13.67
C LYS A 56 -10.64 -1.78 -12.77
N HIS A 57 -10.53 -0.47 -12.66
CA HIS A 57 -9.57 0.22 -11.79
C HIS A 57 -10.11 1.60 -11.41
N LEU A 58 -9.59 2.17 -10.35
CA LEU A 58 -9.83 3.56 -10.02
C LEU A 58 -8.89 4.43 -10.85
N GLU A 59 -9.46 5.33 -11.65
CA GLU A 59 -8.74 6.28 -12.48
C GLU A 59 -8.85 7.68 -11.88
N MET A 60 -7.76 8.39 -11.85
CA MET A 60 -7.70 9.80 -11.47
C MET A 60 -7.62 10.66 -12.73
N ALA A 61 -8.43 11.71 -12.79
CA ALA A 61 -8.35 12.69 -13.87
C ALA A 61 -6.97 13.39 -13.88
N SER A 62 -6.46 13.62 -15.08
CA SER A 62 -5.19 14.34 -15.26
C SER A 62 -5.39 15.84 -15.03
N GLU A 63 -5.30 16.27 -13.80
CA GLU A 63 -5.33 17.68 -13.42
C GLU A 63 -3.93 18.23 -13.10
N PRO A 64 -3.64 19.48 -13.44
CA PRO A 64 -2.35 20.06 -13.16
C PRO A 64 -2.23 20.48 -11.68
N LEU A 65 -1.13 20.06 -11.04
CA LEU A 65 -0.57 20.64 -9.81
C LEU A 65 -1.40 20.52 -8.50
N THR A 66 -2.42 19.66 -8.46
CA THR A 66 -3.14 19.36 -7.21
C THR A 66 -2.65 18.08 -6.57
N GLU A 67 -2.73 17.99 -5.25
CA GLU A 67 -2.54 16.73 -4.51
C GLU A 67 -3.87 16.00 -4.45
N ASN A 68 -4.04 15.01 -5.29
CA ASN A 68 -5.23 14.19 -5.30
C ASN A 68 -5.06 13.01 -4.32
N ALA A 69 -6.08 12.73 -3.52
CA ALA A 69 -6.02 11.66 -2.54
C ALA A 69 -7.38 10.99 -2.33
N VAL A 70 -7.33 9.68 -2.11
CA VAL A 70 -8.48 8.85 -1.75
C VAL A 70 -8.15 8.02 -0.52
N ILE A 71 -9.08 7.93 0.43
CA ILE A 71 -9.01 7.03 1.58
C ILE A 71 -9.92 5.84 1.32
N PHE A 72 -9.43 4.64 1.58
CA PHE A 72 -10.16 3.40 1.38
C PHE A 72 -9.79 2.34 2.43
N GLY A 73 -10.65 1.35 2.56
CA GLY A 73 -10.45 0.22 3.46
C GLY A 73 -10.78 0.51 4.93
N PRO A 74 -10.56 -0.47 5.81
CA PRO A 74 -10.92 -0.35 7.23
C PRO A 74 -9.98 0.59 7.99
N SER A 75 -10.50 1.17 9.07
CA SER A 75 -9.67 1.93 10.00
C SER A 75 -8.76 0.99 10.79
N ILE A 76 -7.44 1.15 10.63
CA ILE A 76 -6.42 0.33 11.28
C ILE A 76 -5.56 1.24 12.17
N LYS A 77 -5.33 0.83 13.42
CA LYS A 77 -4.49 1.55 14.39
C LYS A 77 -3.18 0.84 14.71
N ASN A 78 -3.11 -0.46 14.41
CA ASN A 78 -1.99 -1.33 14.74
C ASN A 78 -1.03 -1.50 13.54
N SER A 79 -0.06 -2.38 13.69
CA SER A 79 0.80 -2.82 12.59
C SER A 79 -0.03 -3.25 11.39
N ALA A 80 0.37 -2.80 10.21
CA ALA A 80 -0.38 -3.06 8.99
C ALA A 80 0.53 -3.12 7.78
N THR A 81 0.06 -3.83 6.75
CA THR A 81 0.67 -3.85 5.42
C THR A 81 -0.36 -3.48 4.37
N LEU A 82 -0.01 -2.56 3.51
CA LEU A 82 -0.80 -2.17 2.34
C LEU A 82 -0.02 -2.48 1.07
N GLU A 83 -0.67 -3.14 0.13
CA GLU A 83 -0.14 -3.37 -1.21
C GLU A 83 -1.12 -2.84 -2.25
N VAL A 84 -0.63 -2.03 -3.18
CA VAL A 84 -1.46 -1.42 -4.22
C VAL A 84 -0.73 -1.51 -5.56
N LYS A 85 -1.47 -1.88 -6.59
CA LYS A 85 -1.02 -1.85 -7.97
C LYS A 85 -1.37 -0.50 -8.59
N VAL A 86 -0.37 0.22 -9.05
CA VAL A 86 -0.49 1.59 -9.57
C VAL A 86 0.12 1.69 -10.96
N ARG A 87 -0.50 2.46 -11.83
CA ARG A 87 0.05 2.82 -13.13
C ARG A 87 0.00 4.32 -13.32
N GLY A 88 1.13 4.92 -13.65
CA GLY A 88 1.23 6.34 -13.97
C GLY A 88 1.59 6.55 -15.43
N PHE A 89 1.15 7.67 -15.99
CA PHE A 89 1.46 8.03 -17.38
C PHE A 89 2.25 9.34 -17.40
N ARG A 90 3.26 9.36 -18.24
CA ARG A 90 3.99 10.60 -18.55
C ARG A 90 3.13 11.48 -19.47
N LYS A 91 2.97 12.75 -19.12
CA LYS A 91 2.33 13.74 -19.98
C LYS A 91 3.36 14.78 -20.43
N ARG A 92 3.79 14.73 -21.69
CA ARG A 92 4.88 15.56 -22.22
C ARG A 92 6.17 15.40 -21.40
N ARG A 93 6.62 16.45 -20.70
CA ARG A 93 7.80 16.45 -19.80
C ARG A 93 7.45 16.23 -18.33
N SER A 94 6.16 16.18 -18.00
CA SER A 94 5.69 15.99 -16.64
C SER A 94 5.58 14.50 -16.30
N PHE A 95 6.00 14.16 -15.09
CA PHE A 95 5.89 12.82 -14.51
C PHE A 95 4.92 12.87 -13.34
N PRO A 96 4.02 11.89 -13.20
CA PRO A 96 3.18 11.81 -12.03
C PRO A 96 4.05 11.54 -10.78
N ARG A 97 3.75 12.21 -9.70
CA ARG A 97 4.22 11.85 -8.36
C ARG A 97 3.07 11.09 -7.70
N PHE A 98 3.31 9.89 -7.25
CA PHE A 98 2.27 9.03 -6.70
C PHE A 98 2.77 8.21 -5.52
N GLY A 99 1.87 7.68 -4.73
CA GLY A 99 2.22 6.88 -3.56
C GLY A 99 1.02 6.22 -2.89
N ILE A 100 1.32 5.51 -1.82
CA ILE A 100 0.35 4.86 -0.94
C ILE A 100 0.65 5.24 0.51
N GLY A 101 -0.37 5.19 1.38
CA GLY A 101 -0.22 5.54 2.78
C GLY A 101 -1.00 4.63 3.70
N LEU A 102 -0.57 4.54 4.95
CA LEU A 102 -1.24 3.86 6.04
C LEU A 102 -1.54 4.84 7.18
N HIS A 103 -2.60 4.58 7.95
CA HIS A 103 -3.04 5.38 9.10
C HIS A 103 -3.52 6.79 8.73
N GLY A 104 -4.16 6.92 7.56
CA GLY A 104 -4.78 8.16 7.12
C GLY A 104 -3.79 9.25 6.66
N ILE A 105 -4.24 10.50 6.67
CA ILE A 105 -3.50 11.64 6.10
C ILE A 105 -2.21 11.94 6.85
N SER A 106 -2.20 11.82 8.18
CA SER A 106 -1.03 12.05 9.02
C SER A 106 -0.10 10.84 9.19
N GLY A 107 -0.46 9.71 8.58
CA GLY A 107 0.34 8.49 8.61
C GLY A 107 1.57 8.53 7.72
N PHE A 108 2.29 7.42 7.67
CA PHE A 108 3.41 7.28 6.75
C PHE A 108 2.92 7.01 5.33
N ARG A 109 3.62 7.59 4.37
CA ARG A 109 3.40 7.38 2.94
C ARG A 109 4.68 6.91 2.25
N LEU A 110 4.56 5.95 1.36
CA LEU A 110 5.59 5.57 0.40
C LEU A 110 5.28 6.30 -0.91
N ARG A 111 6.17 7.20 -1.33
CA ARG A 111 5.96 8.08 -2.48
C ARG A 111 7.05 7.88 -3.53
N VAL A 112 6.65 7.64 -4.77
CA VAL A 112 7.55 7.61 -5.94
C VAL A 112 7.60 9.01 -6.55
N VAL A 113 8.80 9.53 -6.78
CA VAL A 113 9.07 10.84 -7.37
C VAL A 113 9.90 10.67 -8.63
N PRO A 114 9.27 10.36 -9.79
CA PRO A 114 9.96 10.02 -11.02
C PRO A 114 10.85 11.13 -11.56
N SER A 115 10.42 12.39 -11.42
CA SER A 115 11.20 13.56 -11.87
C SER A 115 12.54 13.71 -11.16
N LYS A 116 12.71 13.09 -9.98
CA LYS A 116 13.94 13.11 -9.18
C LYS A 116 14.60 11.74 -9.10
N ASN A 117 14.08 10.72 -9.80
CA ASN A 117 14.54 9.33 -9.76
C ASN A 117 14.72 8.81 -8.33
N LYS A 118 13.70 8.97 -7.49
CA LYS A 118 13.75 8.54 -6.10
C LYS A 118 12.41 8.00 -5.60
N VAL A 119 12.48 7.21 -4.54
CA VAL A 119 11.38 6.86 -3.67
C VAL A 119 11.61 7.46 -2.29
N GLU A 120 10.54 7.86 -1.63
CA GLU A 120 10.57 8.54 -0.34
C GLU A 120 9.60 7.89 0.65
N LEU A 121 10.00 7.84 1.90
CA LEU A 121 9.06 7.78 3.02
C LEU A 121 8.75 9.19 3.49
N VAL A 122 7.46 9.47 3.62
CA VAL A 122 6.94 10.79 3.97
C VAL A 122 6.08 10.69 5.22
N LYS A 123 6.20 11.64 6.13
CA LYS A 123 5.33 11.82 7.28
C LYS A 123 5.05 13.29 7.46
N ASN A 124 3.78 13.66 7.72
CA ASN A 124 3.34 15.06 7.87
C ASN A 124 3.83 15.93 6.69
N GLU A 125 3.65 15.47 5.45
CA GLU A 125 4.06 16.10 4.18
C GLU A 125 5.59 16.18 3.97
N GLU A 126 6.42 15.89 4.97
CA GLU A 126 7.87 16.00 4.88
C GLU A 126 8.53 14.65 4.59
N PRO A 127 9.50 14.58 3.67
CA PRO A 127 10.29 13.39 3.44
C PRO A 127 11.18 13.09 4.65
N VAL A 128 10.94 11.97 5.33
CA VAL A 128 11.80 11.49 6.44
C VAL A 128 12.97 10.67 5.95
N LYS A 129 12.85 10.05 4.78
CA LYS A 129 13.93 9.31 4.10
C LYS A 129 13.71 9.27 2.60
N SER A 130 14.80 9.30 1.84
CA SER A 130 14.77 9.16 0.38
C SER A 130 15.90 8.23 -0.08
N VAL A 131 15.63 7.42 -1.12
CA VAL A 131 16.63 6.57 -1.77
C VAL A 131 16.48 6.67 -3.30
N PRO A 132 17.58 6.50 -4.06
CA PRO A 132 17.51 6.45 -5.52
C PRO A 132 16.58 5.33 -6.01
N PHE A 133 15.72 5.65 -6.97
CA PHE A 133 14.83 4.69 -7.59
C PHE A 133 14.44 5.17 -8.99
N LYS A 134 14.65 4.34 -10.01
CA LYS A 134 14.27 4.63 -11.39
C LYS A 134 12.94 3.96 -11.69
N TRP A 135 11.88 4.76 -11.78
CA TRP A 135 10.56 4.29 -12.16
C TRP A 135 10.48 4.02 -13.68
N ASN A 136 9.72 2.98 -14.04
CA ASN A 136 9.45 2.63 -15.42
C ASN A 136 8.04 3.16 -15.79
N PRO A 137 7.94 4.23 -16.61
CA PRO A 137 6.66 4.79 -17.00
C PRO A 137 5.83 3.79 -17.81
N GLU A 138 4.52 3.93 -17.73
CA GLU A 138 3.53 3.15 -18.51
C GLU A 138 3.42 1.67 -18.10
N LYS A 139 4.27 1.18 -17.22
CA LYS A 139 4.10 -0.13 -16.60
C LYS A 139 3.30 -0.03 -15.30
N TRP A 140 2.58 -1.09 -14.99
CA TRP A 140 2.04 -1.27 -13.67
C TRP A 140 3.19 -1.51 -12.69
N SER A 141 3.16 -0.79 -11.59
CA SER A 141 4.08 -0.97 -10.46
C SER A 141 3.29 -1.41 -9.24
N ILE A 142 3.89 -2.26 -8.43
CA ILE A 142 3.34 -2.65 -7.14
C ILE A 142 4.10 -1.90 -6.08
N LEU A 143 3.38 -1.21 -5.22
CA LEU A 143 3.89 -0.54 -4.04
C LEU A 143 3.41 -1.29 -2.81
N ARG A 144 4.33 -1.63 -1.90
CA ARG A 144 4.01 -2.20 -0.60
C ARG A 144 4.59 -1.31 0.50
N LEU A 145 3.75 -0.92 1.43
CA LEU A 145 4.12 -0.21 2.64
C LEU A 145 3.75 -1.05 3.84
N GLN A 146 4.69 -1.29 4.73
CA GLN A 146 4.49 -2.00 5.98
C GLN A 146 4.90 -1.11 7.15
N ILE A 147 4.06 -1.08 8.18
CA ILE A 147 4.34 -0.40 9.44
C ILE A 147 4.20 -1.43 10.56
N GLU A 148 5.26 -1.63 11.30
CA GLU A 148 5.33 -2.50 12.47
C GLU A 148 5.52 -1.63 13.72
N PHE A 149 4.64 -1.77 14.70
CA PHE A 149 4.78 -1.15 16.00
C PHE A 149 5.28 -2.19 17.01
N SER A 150 6.33 -1.85 17.75
CA SER A 150 6.86 -2.67 18.82
C SER A 150 7.47 -1.78 19.92
N ASN A 151 6.95 -1.87 21.16
CA ASN A 151 7.51 -1.21 22.33
C ASN A 151 7.91 0.26 22.10
N ASP A 152 6.95 1.10 21.72
CA ASP A 152 7.12 2.54 21.44
C ASP A 152 8.02 2.88 20.23
N LYS A 153 8.41 1.89 19.45
CA LYS A 153 9.13 2.07 18.19
C LYS A 153 8.26 1.68 17.00
N SER A 154 8.47 2.37 15.91
CA SER A 154 7.84 2.01 14.63
C SER A 154 8.91 1.68 13.60
N LEU A 155 8.75 0.54 12.93
CA LEU A 155 9.59 0.16 11.80
C LEU A 155 8.76 0.25 10.53
N ILE A 156 9.17 1.13 9.62
CA ILE A 156 8.50 1.40 8.36
C ILE A 156 9.33 0.82 7.23
N LYS A 157 8.73 -0.01 6.39
CA LYS A 157 9.37 -0.66 5.25
C LYS A 157 8.58 -0.38 3.98
N GLY A 158 9.27 -0.05 2.91
CA GLY A 158 8.66 0.20 1.59
C GLY A 158 9.31 -0.63 0.49
N TRP A 159 8.49 -1.21 -0.38
CA TRP A 159 8.90 -1.93 -1.58
C TRP A 159 8.23 -1.34 -2.80
N VAL A 160 8.94 -1.33 -3.91
CA VAL A 160 8.42 -0.94 -5.22
C VAL A 160 9.01 -1.87 -6.27
N TRP A 161 8.16 -2.46 -7.12
CA TRP A 161 8.61 -3.31 -8.22
C TRP A 161 7.61 -3.29 -9.38
N ASP A 162 8.05 -3.70 -10.57
CA ASP A 162 7.20 -3.82 -11.74
C ASP A 162 6.28 -5.03 -11.61
N ASP A 163 5.01 -4.87 -11.98
CA ASP A 163 4.05 -5.97 -12.05
C ASP A 163 4.54 -7.06 -13.02
N GLY A 164 4.40 -8.32 -12.61
CA GLY A 164 4.90 -9.47 -13.34
C GLY A 164 6.36 -9.82 -13.06
N SER A 165 7.10 -9.01 -12.28
CA SER A 165 8.42 -9.39 -11.76
C SER A 165 8.32 -10.02 -10.36
N THR A 166 9.37 -10.75 -9.98
CA THR A 166 9.45 -11.32 -8.63
C THR A 166 9.52 -10.20 -7.59
N PRO A 167 8.65 -10.22 -6.56
CA PRO A 167 8.73 -9.26 -5.46
C PRO A 167 10.12 -9.27 -4.82
N PRO A 168 10.76 -8.11 -4.58
CA PRO A 168 12.04 -8.06 -3.88
C PRO A 168 11.88 -8.53 -2.43
N VAL A 169 12.84 -9.32 -1.97
CA VAL A 169 12.88 -9.82 -0.57
C VAL A 169 13.10 -8.64 0.38
N GLU A 170 14.09 -7.82 0.08
CA GLU A 170 14.45 -6.67 0.91
C GLU A 170 13.66 -5.42 0.52
N PRO A 171 13.25 -4.60 1.50
CA PRO A 171 12.63 -3.31 1.23
C PRO A 171 13.61 -2.37 0.53
N VAL A 172 13.12 -1.60 -0.45
CA VAL A 172 13.93 -0.56 -1.10
C VAL A 172 14.24 0.59 -0.15
N ILE A 173 13.40 0.79 0.86
CA ILE A 173 13.54 1.86 1.85
C ILE A 173 13.03 1.40 3.21
N THR A 174 13.76 1.74 4.28
CA THR A 174 13.41 1.43 5.68
C THR A 174 13.66 2.65 6.55
N PHE A 175 12.79 2.87 7.56
CA PHE A 175 12.90 3.95 8.54
C PHE A 175 12.42 3.44 9.91
N SER A 176 13.08 3.88 11.00
CA SER A 176 12.75 3.54 12.40
C SER A 176 12.94 4.76 13.31
#